data_590432a04208a7e197e8a767025ec00d
#
_entry.id   590432a04208a7e197e8a767025ec00d
#
_cell.length_a   1.000
_cell.length_b   1.000
_cell.length_c   1.000
_cell.angle_alpha   90.00
_cell.angle_beta   90.00
_cell.angle_gamma   90.00
#
_symmetry.space_group_name_H-M   'P 1'
#
loop_
_entity.id
_entity.type
_entity.pdbx_description
1 polymer ?
#
loop_
_entity_poly.entity_id
_entity_poly.type
_entity_poly.pdbx_seq_one_letter_code
_entity_poly.pdbx_strand_id
1 'polypeptide(L)'
;MKSRKLTVIIVSLCMCVSVLSGCGSTAEKEQVQHAAETQTATAEPDTSLEDGEYTVNVELEGGSGRASVDSEAKVKVTDGQAYATIVWSSTYYDYMLVDGKKYTNENEGGNSTFTFPIAGVPCTMDVVGDTTAMSQPHEIDYTLTFSFAKDVSFKDLKQTGQVKLSYADQFQIDEYGNYKLITIVDNGRFLLIPKGVPVPADVPEDVTVLQQPLNHVYLVSVSYTHLRAHETDQYL
;
A
#
# COMPACT_ATOMS: atom_id res chain seq x y z
N MET A 1 -17.19 -51.07 11.46
CA MET A 1 -16.17 -51.58 10.53
C MET A 1 -14.91 -50.73 10.67
N LYS A 2 -13.77 -51.42 10.80
CA LYS A 2 -12.50 -50.95 11.36
C LYS A 2 -11.77 -49.87 10.57
N SER A 3 -11.40 -48.79 11.24
CA SER A 3 -10.36 -47.85 10.92
C SER A 3 -8.98 -48.53 10.83
N ARG A 4 -8.17 -48.19 9.84
CA ARG A 4 -6.73 -48.48 9.81
C ARG A 4 -5.94 -47.19 9.69
N LYS A 5 -5.29 -46.83 10.78
CA LYS A 5 -4.24 -45.79 10.84
C LYS A 5 -2.97 -46.37 10.19
N LEU A 6 -2.35 -45.64 9.27
CA LEU A 6 -1.04 -45.94 8.74
C LEU A 6 0.00 -44.98 9.33
N THR A 7 0.82 -45.51 10.22
CA THR A 7 1.95 -44.81 10.81
C THR A 7 3.18 -45.09 9.95
N VAL A 8 3.85 -44.10 9.43
CA VAL A 8 5.14 -44.23 8.76
C VAL A 8 6.22 -43.69 9.69
N ILE A 9 7.08 -44.58 10.13
CA ILE A 9 8.29 -44.33 10.90
C ILE A 9 9.43 -44.20 9.88
N ILE A 10 10.15 -43.06 9.86
CA ILE A 10 11.41 -42.95 9.16
C ILE A 10 12.54 -42.93 10.19
N VAL A 11 13.35 -43.97 10.11
CA VAL A 11 14.53 -44.18 10.94
C VAL A 11 15.71 -43.42 10.39
N SER A 12 16.33 -42.60 11.26
CA SER A 12 17.62 -41.93 11.07
C SER A 12 18.75 -42.97 11.05
N LEU A 13 19.66 -42.86 10.10
CA LEU A 13 20.94 -43.56 10.20
C LEU A 13 22.09 -42.54 9.98
N CYS A 14 22.77 -42.27 11.07
CA CYS A 14 24.01 -41.52 11.19
C CYS A 14 25.20 -42.45 10.96
N MET A 15 26.16 -42.13 10.12
CA MET A 15 27.53 -42.70 10.19
C MET A 15 28.57 -41.70 9.79
N CYS A 16 29.37 -41.34 10.76
CA CYS A 16 30.66 -40.65 10.67
C CYS A 16 31.73 -41.61 10.17
N VAL A 17 32.65 -41.15 9.34
CA VAL A 17 34.07 -41.61 9.34
C VAL A 17 35.01 -40.48 8.98
N SER A 18 36.07 -40.42 9.71
CA SER A 18 37.10 -39.42 9.87
C SER A 18 38.34 -39.67 9.01
N VAL A 19 39.00 -38.53 8.69
CA VAL A 19 40.47 -38.25 8.69
C VAL A 19 41.38 -39.01 7.68
N LEU A 20 42.16 -38.28 6.86
CA LEU A 20 43.63 -38.21 6.99
C LEU A 20 44.22 -37.22 5.98
N SER A 21 45.29 -36.56 6.47
CA SER A 21 46.15 -35.56 5.87
C SER A 21 46.91 -36.01 4.62
N GLY A 22 47.19 -35.06 3.72
CA GLY A 22 48.19 -35.23 2.66
C GLY A 22 48.53 -33.89 2.00
N CYS A 23 49.73 -33.38 2.31
CA CYS A 23 50.33 -32.20 1.71
C CYS A 23 50.87 -32.53 0.30
N GLY A 24 50.64 -31.68 -0.71
CA GLY A 24 51.24 -31.82 -2.03
C GLY A 24 50.85 -30.68 -2.97
N SER A 25 51.79 -29.80 -3.20
CA SER A 25 51.75 -28.62 -4.07
C SER A 25 51.67 -29.02 -5.53
N THR A 26 50.72 -28.55 -6.34
CA THR A 26 50.93 -28.18 -7.76
C THR A 26 49.69 -27.41 -8.27
N ALA A 27 49.95 -26.31 -8.99
CA ALA A 27 48.96 -25.41 -9.56
C ALA A 27 48.17 -26.06 -10.69
N GLU A 28 46.85 -26.01 -10.57
CA GLU A 28 45.99 -26.21 -11.71
C GLU A 28 44.69 -25.40 -11.55
N LYS A 29 44.27 -24.83 -12.67
CA LYS A 29 43.20 -23.84 -12.80
C LYS A 29 41.85 -24.32 -12.23
N GLU A 30 41.37 -23.73 -11.18
CA GLU A 30 39.98 -23.90 -10.74
C GLU A 30 39.06 -23.10 -11.62
N GLN A 31 38.27 -23.82 -12.40
CA GLN A 31 36.99 -23.32 -12.92
C GLN A 31 36.04 -23.17 -11.74
N VAL A 32 35.77 -21.95 -11.35
CA VAL A 32 34.72 -21.63 -10.40
C VAL A 32 33.37 -21.87 -11.09
N GLN A 33 32.81 -23.04 -10.89
CA GLN A 33 31.37 -23.25 -11.12
C GLN A 33 30.60 -22.45 -10.06
N HIS A 34 30.12 -21.28 -10.48
CA HIS A 34 29.15 -20.52 -9.74
C HIS A 34 27.85 -21.29 -9.76
N ALA A 35 27.56 -22.08 -8.71
CA ALA A 35 26.24 -22.57 -8.44
C ALA A 35 25.38 -21.34 -8.15
N ALA A 36 24.55 -20.97 -9.11
CA ALA A 36 23.51 -19.98 -8.89
C ALA A 36 22.50 -20.58 -7.90
N GLU A 37 22.66 -20.28 -6.61
CA GLU A 37 21.56 -20.37 -5.66
C GLU A 37 20.50 -19.39 -6.14
N THR A 38 19.47 -19.92 -6.77
CA THR A 38 18.22 -19.21 -7.00
C THR A 38 17.60 -18.97 -5.64
N GLN A 39 17.98 -17.90 -4.98
CA GLN A 39 17.19 -17.32 -3.90
C GLN A 39 15.92 -16.81 -4.56
N THR A 40 14.87 -17.61 -4.46
CA THR A 40 13.50 -17.13 -4.65
C THR A 40 13.25 -16.14 -3.51
N ALA A 41 13.65 -14.89 -3.72
CA ALA A 41 13.21 -13.79 -2.90
C ALA A 41 11.69 -13.73 -3.11
N THR A 42 10.95 -14.24 -2.13
CA THR A 42 9.54 -13.90 -1.95
C THR A 42 9.57 -12.40 -1.66
N ALA A 43 9.39 -11.58 -2.70
CA ALA A 43 9.22 -10.16 -2.55
C ALA A 43 7.98 -9.97 -1.66
N GLU A 44 8.18 -9.47 -0.47
CA GLU A 44 7.07 -8.95 0.32
C GLU A 44 6.35 -7.92 -0.55
N PRO A 45 5.00 -7.93 -0.57
CA PRO A 45 4.27 -6.95 -1.37
C PRO A 45 4.68 -5.55 -0.91
N ASP A 46 5.25 -4.77 -1.82
CA ASP A 46 5.61 -3.38 -1.57
C ASP A 46 4.32 -2.57 -1.36
N THR A 47 3.97 -2.35 -0.11
CA THR A 47 2.77 -1.64 0.35
C THR A 47 2.98 -0.13 0.46
N SER A 48 4.16 0.37 0.09
CA SER A 48 4.46 1.80 0.11
C SER A 48 3.65 2.54 -0.95
N LEU A 49 2.87 3.52 -0.51
CA LEU A 49 2.15 4.45 -1.37
C LEU A 49 3.05 5.66 -1.69
N GLU A 50 2.85 6.28 -2.86
CA GLU A 50 3.45 7.56 -3.18
C GLU A 50 2.78 8.69 -2.36
N ASP A 51 3.45 9.84 -2.23
CA ASP A 51 2.88 11.00 -1.55
C ASP A 51 1.57 11.44 -2.21
N GLY A 52 0.53 11.61 -1.41
CA GLY A 52 -0.81 11.92 -1.90
C GLY A 52 -1.91 11.64 -0.89
N GLU A 53 -3.15 11.82 -1.33
CA GLU A 53 -4.34 11.50 -0.55
C GLU A 53 -5.09 10.35 -1.22
N TYR A 54 -5.49 9.36 -0.43
CA TYR A 54 -6.16 8.15 -0.87
C TYR A 54 -7.43 7.93 -0.08
N THR A 55 -8.45 7.36 -0.73
CA THR A 55 -9.64 6.82 -0.07
C THR A 55 -9.52 5.30 -0.04
N VAL A 56 -9.69 4.70 1.14
CA VAL A 56 -9.53 3.26 1.37
C VAL A 56 -10.71 2.73 2.15
N ASN A 57 -11.02 1.45 1.96
CA ASN A 57 -11.99 0.76 2.80
C ASN A 57 -11.38 0.42 4.15
N VAL A 58 -12.19 0.51 5.20
CA VAL A 58 -11.82 0.12 6.57
C VAL A 58 -12.80 -0.91 7.09
N GLU A 59 -12.29 -1.98 7.63
CA GLU A 59 -13.03 -2.99 8.37
C GLU A 59 -12.57 -2.98 9.81
N LEU A 60 -13.54 -2.95 10.75
CA LEU A 60 -13.31 -3.03 12.19
C LEU A 60 -13.79 -4.37 12.71
N GLU A 61 -12.91 -5.10 13.37
CA GLU A 61 -13.25 -6.33 14.07
C GLU A 61 -12.93 -6.19 15.56
N GLY A 62 -13.63 -6.96 16.41
CA GLY A 62 -13.37 -7.00 17.85
C GLY A 62 -14.46 -6.39 18.72
N GLY A 63 -14.16 -6.24 20.00
CA GLY A 63 -15.12 -5.79 21.01
C GLY A 63 -16.38 -6.64 21.09
N SER A 64 -17.52 -6.00 21.35
CA SER A 64 -18.84 -6.67 21.40
C SER A 64 -19.54 -6.78 20.04
N GLY A 65 -18.92 -6.32 18.95
CA GLY A 65 -19.51 -6.23 17.61
C GLY A 65 -20.57 -5.11 17.46
N ARG A 66 -20.69 -4.21 18.44
CA ARG A 66 -21.63 -3.08 18.40
C ARG A 66 -20.98 -1.79 17.92
N ALA A 67 -19.66 -1.70 18.04
CA ALA A 67 -18.91 -0.58 17.55
C ALA A 67 -18.67 -0.73 16.04
N SER A 68 -18.67 0.38 15.34
CA SER A 68 -18.28 0.44 13.93
C SER A 68 -17.53 1.75 13.66
N VAL A 69 -16.78 1.75 12.58
CA VAL A 69 -16.18 2.94 11.97
C VAL A 69 -16.84 3.16 10.61
N ASP A 70 -16.66 4.34 10.04
CA ASP A 70 -17.06 4.58 8.65
C ASP A 70 -16.32 3.57 7.75
N SER A 71 -17.03 3.03 6.76
CA SER A 71 -16.48 2.01 5.84
C SER A 71 -15.36 2.54 4.95
N GLU A 72 -15.20 3.85 4.87
CA GLU A 72 -14.15 4.53 4.12
C GLU A 72 -13.32 5.41 5.06
N ALA A 73 -12.01 5.40 4.86
CA ALA A 73 -11.07 6.28 5.55
C ALA A 73 -10.22 7.06 4.54
N LYS A 74 -9.76 8.22 4.97
CA LYS A 74 -8.74 8.98 4.24
C LYS A 74 -7.35 8.57 4.71
N VAL A 75 -6.49 8.27 3.76
CA VAL A 75 -5.07 8.03 3.99
C VAL A 75 -4.27 9.13 3.32
N LYS A 76 -3.51 9.88 4.09
CA LYS A 76 -2.58 10.87 3.59
C LYS A 76 -1.16 10.36 3.71
N VAL A 77 -0.44 10.37 2.59
CA VAL A 77 0.99 10.04 2.55
C VAL A 77 1.78 11.31 2.34
N THR A 78 2.79 11.51 3.17
CA THR A 78 3.70 12.66 3.09
C THR A 78 5.09 12.19 3.47
N ASP A 79 6.08 12.46 2.63
CA ASP A 79 7.48 12.01 2.81
C ASP A 79 7.59 10.50 3.05
N GLY A 80 6.75 9.71 2.34
CA GLY A 80 6.70 8.26 2.43
C GLY A 80 6.06 7.71 3.72
N GLN A 81 5.53 8.57 4.59
CA GLN A 81 4.79 8.16 5.79
C GLN A 81 3.29 8.28 5.59
N ALA A 82 2.56 7.16 5.77
CA ALA A 82 1.11 7.11 5.64
C ALA A 82 0.41 7.36 6.98
N TYR A 83 -0.64 8.18 6.96
CA TYR A 83 -1.53 8.47 8.10
C TYR A 83 -2.97 8.18 7.70
N ALA A 84 -3.64 7.34 8.46
CA ALA A 84 -5.07 7.07 8.27
C ALA A 84 -5.91 7.92 9.22
N THR A 85 -6.99 8.50 8.71
CA THR A 85 -8.01 9.17 9.51
C THR A 85 -9.28 8.32 9.48
N ILE A 86 -9.69 7.80 10.64
CA ILE A 86 -10.91 7.02 10.82
C ILE A 86 -11.94 7.80 11.62
N VAL A 87 -13.22 7.53 11.37
CA VAL A 87 -14.36 8.11 12.08
C VAL A 87 -15.17 6.98 12.68
N TRP A 88 -15.34 7.00 14.00
CA TRP A 88 -16.21 6.04 14.70
C TRP A 88 -17.69 6.39 14.50
N SER A 89 -18.57 5.41 14.56
CA SER A 89 -20.03 5.64 14.57
C SER A 89 -20.55 6.18 15.90
N SER A 90 -19.68 6.56 16.81
CA SER A 90 -19.99 6.98 18.19
C SER A 90 -19.15 8.20 18.59
N THR A 91 -19.72 9.04 19.45
CA THR A 91 -19.06 10.21 20.04
C THR A 91 -18.34 9.89 21.38
N TYR A 92 -18.36 8.62 21.79
CA TYR A 92 -17.92 8.20 23.12
C TYR A 92 -16.53 7.59 23.17
N TYR A 93 -15.74 7.64 22.12
CA TYR A 93 -14.33 7.25 22.15
C TYR A 93 -13.49 8.50 22.38
N ASP A 94 -12.78 8.57 23.50
CA ASP A 94 -11.95 9.72 23.85
C ASP A 94 -10.49 9.57 23.43
N TYR A 95 -9.99 8.33 23.36
CA TYR A 95 -8.67 8.04 22.78
C TYR A 95 -8.58 6.64 22.17
N MET A 96 -7.53 6.47 21.36
CA MET A 96 -7.08 5.18 20.85
C MET A 96 -5.61 4.97 21.22
N LEU A 97 -5.24 3.71 21.44
CA LEU A 97 -3.83 3.28 21.48
C LEU A 97 -3.51 2.56 20.19
N VAL A 98 -2.48 3.02 19.51
CA VAL A 98 -1.93 2.42 18.30
C VAL A 98 -0.43 2.21 18.54
N ASP A 99 0.03 0.97 18.48
CA ASP A 99 1.40 0.60 18.84
C ASP A 99 1.83 1.13 20.22
N GLY A 100 0.88 1.13 21.19
CA GLY A 100 1.10 1.64 22.55
C GLY A 100 1.15 3.16 22.65
N LYS A 101 1.03 3.91 21.57
CA LYS A 101 0.97 5.36 21.57
C LYS A 101 -0.48 5.84 21.61
N LYS A 102 -0.75 6.85 22.47
CA LYS A 102 -2.08 7.42 22.64
C LYS A 102 -2.38 8.50 21.60
N TYR A 103 -3.54 8.37 20.95
CA TYR A 103 -4.14 9.33 20.04
C TYR A 103 -5.48 9.79 20.62
N THR A 104 -5.67 11.07 20.80
CA THR A 104 -6.90 11.66 21.36
C THR A 104 -7.90 11.98 20.26
N ASN A 105 -9.19 12.01 20.63
CA ASN A 105 -10.25 12.37 19.70
C ASN A 105 -10.02 13.80 19.15
N GLU A 106 -10.09 13.96 17.83
CA GLU A 106 -9.88 15.20 17.10
C GLU A 106 -11.19 15.98 16.87
N ASN A 107 -12.36 15.37 17.15
CA ASN A 107 -13.68 15.95 16.88
C ASN A 107 -14.52 16.07 18.15
N GLU A 108 -14.37 17.18 18.85
CA GLU A 108 -15.14 17.50 20.06
C GLU A 108 -16.58 17.91 19.74
N GLY A 109 -17.51 17.06 19.62
CA GLY A 109 -18.93 17.38 19.41
C GLY A 109 -19.55 16.67 18.23
N GLY A 110 -18.80 15.79 17.61
CA GLY A 110 -19.24 14.89 16.57
C GLY A 110 -18.74 13.47 16.84
N ASN A 111 -18.87 12.60 15.87
CA ASN A 111 -18.33 11.25 15.92
C ASN A 111 -16.83 11.27 16.17
N SER A 112 -16.38 10.42 17.08
CA SER A 112 -14.96 10.37 17.47
C SER A 112 -14.08 10.08 16.25
N THR A 113 -13.10 10.93 16.03
CA THR A 113 -12.22 10.92 14.87
C THR A 113 -10.76 10.83 15.31
N PHE A 114 -9.98 9.99 14.66
CA PHE A 114 -8.57 9.77 15.02
C PHE A 114 -7.72 9.68 13.76
N THR A 115 -6.55 10.34 13.82
CA THR A 115 -5.52 10.25 12.78
C THR A 115 -4.25 9.64 13.36
N PHE A 116 -3.76 8.55 12.76
CA PHE A 116 -2.58 7.82 13.24
C PHE A 116 -1.78 7.23 12.08
N PRO A 117 -0.48 6.93 12.27
CA PRO A 117 0.34 6.33 11.23
C PRO A 117 -0.05 4.88 10.97
N ILE A 118 0.06 4.48 9.70
CA ILE A 118 -0.11 3.10 9.24
C ILE A 118 1.09 2.68 8.39
N ALA A 119 1.33 1.37 8.27
CA ALA A 119 2.45 0.85 7.47
C ALA A 119 2.28 1.06 5.94
N GLY A 120 1.04 1.24 5.49
CA GLY A 120 0.67 1.37 4.08
C GLY A 120 -0.71 0.77 3.82
N VAL A 121 -1.06 0.51 2.57
CA VAL A 121 -2.32 -0.14 2.18
C VAL A 121 -2.01 -1.20 1.11
N PRO A 122 -2.43 -2.46 1.27
CA PRO A 122 -3.26 -2.98 2.37
C PRO A 122 -2.46 -3.19 3.67
N CYS A 123 -3.11 -3.02 4.81
CA CYS A 123 -2.54 -3.40 6.12
C CYS A 123 -3.63 -3.79 7.12
N THR A 124 -3.23 -4.58 8.10
CA THR A 124 -4.05 -4.95 9.26
C THR A 124 -3.26 -4.62 10.52
N MET A 125 -3.92 -4.06 11.53
CA MET A 125 -3.28 -3.64 12.76
C MET A 125 -4.22 -3.76 13.95
N ASP A 126 -3.65 -4.07 15.11
CA ASP A 126 -4.39 -4.10 16.37
C ASP A 126 -4.34 -2.71 17.02
N VAL A 127 -5.48 -2.30 17.56
CA VAL A 127 -5.65 -1.01 18.22
C VAL A 127 -6.51 -1.20 19.47
N VAL A 128 -6.39 -0.28 20.42
CA VAL A 128 -7.26 -0.22 21.59
C VAL A 128 -8.08 1.05 21.52
N GLY A 129 -9.40 0.96 21.67
CA GLY A 129 -10.27 2.11 21.79
C GLY A 129 -10.79 2.25 23.21
N ASP A 130 -10.58 3.41 23.85
CA ASP A 130 -11.21 3.70 25.14
C ASP A 130 -12.57 4.35 24.96
N THR A 131 -13.58 3.73 25.55
CA THR A 131 -14.97 4.24 25.47
C THR A 131 -15.46 4.76 26.80
N THR A 132 -16.04 5.94 26.77
CA THR A 132 -16.71 6.61 27.90
C THR A 132 -18.22 6.35 27.94
N ALA A 133 -18.77 5.52 27.03
CA ALA A 133 -20.20 5.20 26.98
C ALA A 133 -20.68 4.40 28.21
N MET A 134 -19.76 3.84 28.99
CA MET A 134 -20.06 3.11 30.23
C MET A 134 -19.84 4.01 31.45
N SER A 135 -20.28 3.56 32.64
CA SER A 135 -20.13 4.31 33.90
C SER A 135 -18.66 4.49 34.32
N GLN A 136 -17.73 3.75 33.74
CA GLN A 136 -16.28 3.87 33.86
C GLN A 136 -15.68 3.80 32.46
N PRO A 137 -14.62 4.55 32.14
CA PRO A 137 -13.86 4.39 30.91
C PRO A 137 -13.39 2.96 30.75
N HIS A 138 -13.43 2.43 29.56
CA HIS A 138 -13.14 1.03 29.27
C HIS A 138 -12.38 0.86 27.96
N GLU A 139 -11.16 0.35 28.06
CA GLU A 139 -10.34 -0.03 26.93
C GLU A 139 -10.83 -1.34 26.30
N ILE A 140 -10.97 -1.34 24.99
CA ILE A 140 -11.45 -2.48 24.20
C ILE A 140 -10.50 -2.71 23.04
N ASP A 141 -10.10 -3.96 22.85
CA ASP A 141 -9.25 -4.40 21.76
C ASP A 141 -10.05 -4.50 20.45
N TYR A 142 -9.48 -3.97 19.38
CA TYR A 142 -10.00 -4.00 18.03
C TYR A 142 -8.88 -4.30 17.04
N THR A 143 -9.27 -4.84 15.88
CA THR A 143 -8.40 -4.99 14.71
C THR A 143 -8.96 -4.14 13.57
N LEU A 144 -8.14 -3.30 12.97
CA LEU A 144 -8.45 -2.50 11.79
C LEU A 144 -7.78 -3.10 10.57
N THR A 145 -8.54 -3.29 9.50
CA THR A 145 -8.01 -3.72 8.20
C THR A 145 -8.29 -2.64 7.16
N PHE A 146 -7.23 -2.11 6.56
CA PHE A 146 -7.28 -1.11 5.49
C PHE A 146 -7.02 -1.79 4.14
N SER A 147 -7.85 -1.50 3.14
CA SER A 147 -7.70 -2.06 1.79
C SER A 147 -8.26 -1.11 0.73
N PHE A 148 -7.78 -1.20 -0.50
CA PHE A 148 -8.46 -0.56 -1.62
C PHE A 148 -9.71 -1.35 -2.02
N ALA A 149 -10.72 -0.66 -2.54
CA ALA A 149 -11.90 -1.32 -3.12
C ALA A 149 -11.47 -2.22 -4.28
N LYS A 150 -11.85 -3.51 -4.23
CA LYS A 150 -11.38 -4.52 -5.21
C LYS A 150 -12.15 -4.45 -6.53
N ASP A 151 -13.43 -4.13 -6.50
CA ASP A 151 -14.35 -4.22 -7.64
C ASP A 151 -14.84 -2.82 -8.05
N VAL A 152 -13.90 -1.94 -8.39
CA VAL A 152 -14.24 -0.60 -8.90
C VAL A 152 -14.54 -0.71 -10.39
N SER A 153 -15.74 -0.25 -10.83
CA SER A 153 -16.04 -0.07 -12.24
C SER A 153 -15.77 1.37 -12.68
N PHE A 154 -15.17 1.55 -13.86
CA PHE A 154 -14.95 2.88 -14.41
C PHE A 154 -16.25 3.70 -14.54
N LYS A 155 -17.37 3.04 -14.82
CA LYS A 155 -18.69 3.68 -14.97
C LYS A 155 -19.23 4.23 -13.65
N ASP A 156 -18.81 3.66 -12.52
CA ASP A 156 -19.29 4.05 -11.19
C ASP A 156 -18.39 5.13 -10.55
N LEU A 157 -17.28 5.49 -11.20
CA LEU A 157 -16.41 6.55 -10.73
C LEU A 157 -17.14 7.90 -10.74
N LYS A 158 -17.18 8.55 -9.58
CA LYS A 158 -17.75 9.88 -9.42
C LYS A 158 -16.65 10.92 -9.42
N GLN A 159 -16.82 11.97 -10.21
CA GLN A 159 -15.88 13.09 -10.20
C GLN A 159 -15.91 13.77 -8.82
N THR A 160 -14.74 13.83 -8.20
CA THR A 160 -14.53 14.43 -6.86
C THR A 160 -13.92 15.82 -6.96
N GLY A 161 -13.26 16.11 -8.07
CA GLY A 161 -12.61 17.39 -8.30
C GLY A 161 -12.13 17.57 -9.74
N GLN A 162 -11.46 18.71 -9.97
CA GLN A 162 -10.77 19.03 -11.21
C GLN A 162 -9.54 19.87 -10.88
N VAL A 163 -8.40 19.52 -11.44
CA VAL A 163 -7.17 20.31 -11.29
C VAL A 163 -7.32 21.61 -12.09
N LYS A 164 -7.25 22.74 -11.39
CA LYS A 164 -7.31 24.05 -12.03
C LYS A 164 -5.97 24.39 -12.69
N LEU A 165 -5.97 24.46 -14.02
CA LEU A 165 -4.81 24.82 -14.82
C LEU A 165 -4.88 26.32 -15.15
N SER A 166 -3.81 27.07 -14.81
CA SER A 166 -3.80 28.52 -15.01
C SER A 166 -3.23 28.95 -16.36
N TYR A 167 -2.46 28.09 -17.03
CA TYR A 167 -1.71 28.42 -18.25
C TYR A 167 -1.80 27.35 -19.35
N ALA A 168 -2.60 26.33 -19.16
CA ALA A 168 -2.78 25.26 -20.13
C ALA A 168 -4.28 25.08 -20.44
N ASP A 169 -4.63 25.15 -21.72
CA ASP A 169 -5.98 24.98 -22.26
C ASP A 169 -6.10 23.75 -23.19
N GLN A 170 -4.95 23.07 -23.44
CA GLN A 170 -4.89 21.92 -24.35
C GLN A 170 -5.15 20.58 -23.64
N PHE A 171 -5.24 20.58 -22.30
CA PHE A 171 -5.59 19.39 -21.55
C PHE A 171 -6.35 19.73 -20.27
N GLN A 172 -7.08 18.75 -19.76
CA GLN A 172 -7.88 18.81 -18.55
C GLN A 172 -7.54 17.62 -17.67
N ILE A 173 -7.57 17.79 -16.34
CA ILE A 173 -7.37 16.73 -15.39
C ILE A 173 -8.56 16.69 -14.43
N ASP A 174 -9.38 15.67 -14.55
CA ASP A 174 -10.51 15.39 -13.66
C ASP A 174 -10.12 14.36 -12.61
N GLU A 175 -10.53 14.59 -11.37
CA GLU A 175 -10.24 13.71 -10.24
C GLU A 175 -11.47 12.86 -9.91
N TYR A 176 -11.24 11.56 -9.70
CA TYR A 176 -12.24 10.54 -9.37
C TYR A 176 -11.74 9.72 -8.17
N GLY A 177 -11.72 10.33 -6.99
CA GLY A 177 -11.14 9.70 -5.81
C GLY A 177 -9.64 9.43 -6.00
N ASN A 178 -9.26 8.16 -6.02
CA ASN A 178 -7.86 7.74 -6.21
C ASN A 178 -7.38 7.85 -7.68
N TYR A 179 -8.25 8.15 -8.63
CA TYR A 179 -7.94 8.14 -10.07
C TYR A 179 -7.90 9.56 -10.62
N LYS A 180 -7.07 9.78 -11.65
CA LYS A 180 -7.04 11.03 -12.40
C LYS A 180 -7.22 10.74 -13.89
N LEU A 181 -8.26 11.33 -14.49
CA LEU A 181 -8.50 11.24 -15.92
C LEU A 181 -7.91 12.49 -16.59
N ILE A 182 -6.89 12.30 -17.42
CA ILE A 182 -6.26 13.34 -18.21
C ILE A 182 -6.86 13.28 -19.60
N THR A 183 -7.48 14.36 -20.05
CA THR A 183 -8.02 14.50 -21.41
C THR A 183 -7.17 15.51 -22.16
N ILE A 184 -6.56 15.11 -23.26
CA ILE A 184 -5.75 15.97 -24.13
C ILE A 184 -6.54 16.24 -25.41
N VAL A 185 -6.70 17.52 -25.76
CA VAL A 185 -7.44 17.93 -26.96
C VAL A 185 -6.80 17.28 -28.20
N ASP A 186 -7.63 16.63 -29.01
CA ASP A 186 -7.25 15.93 -30.25
C ASP A 186 -6.21 14.81 -30.09
N ASN A 187 -5.91 14.37 -28.86
CA ASN A 187 -4.83 13.40 -28.63
C ASN A 187 -5.18 12.22 -27.69
N GLY A 188 -6.36 12.23 -27.06
CA GLY A 188 -6.88 11.08 -26.33
C GLY A 188 -7.05 11.31 -24.83
N ARG A 189 -7.43 10.21 -24.16
CA ARG A 189 -7.74 10.17 -22.72
C ARG A 189 -6.85 9.17 -22.00
N PHE A 190 -6.37 9.55 -20.82
CA PHE A 190 -5.41 8.76 -20.05
C PHE A 190 -5.88 8.67 -18.60
N LEU A 191 -6.06 7.45 -18.11
CA LEU A 191 -6.41 7.20 -16.72
C LEU A 191 -5.13 6.95 -15.92
N LEU A 192 -4.71 7.92 -15.13
CA LEU A 192 -3.58 7.78 -14.22
C LEU A 192 -4.02 7.12 -12.92
N ILE A 193 -3.36 6.02 -12.57
CA ILE A 193 -3.64 5.20 -11.41
C ILE A 193 -2.39 5.15 -10.53
N PRO A 194 -2.47 5.54 -9.24
CA PRO A 194 -1.35 5.44 -8.31
C PRO A 194 -0.92 3.99 -8.08
N LYS A 195 0.32 3.80 -7.65
CA LYS A 195 0.85 2.51 -7.25
C LYS A 195 -0.04 1.86 -6.17
N GLY A 196 -0.32 0.57 -6.34
CA GLY A 196 -1.13 -0.21 -5.38
C GLY A 196 -2.64 -0.05 -5.53
N VAL A 197 -3.13 1.00 -6.19
CA VAL A 197 -4.55 1.19 -6.47
C VAL A 197 -4.99 0.25 -7.59
N PRO A 198 -6.09 -0.53 -7.43
CA PRO A 198 -6.56 -1.43 -8.47
C PRO A 198 -6.99 -0.71 -9.75
N VAL A 199 -6.77 -1.34 -10.90
CA VAL A 199 -7.30 -0.86 -12.18
C VAL A 199 -8.83 -1.05 -12.20
N PRO A 200 -9.64 -0.03 -12.50
CA PRO A 200 -11.08 -0.19 -12.61
C PRO A 200 -11.46 -1.19 -13.71
N ALA A 201 -12.55 -1.93 -13.50
CA ALA A 201 -13.18 -2.70 -14.56
C ALA A 201 -13.85 -1.77 -15.59
N ASP A 202 -14.12 -2.30 -16.79
CA ASP A 202 -14.86 -1.61 -17.85
C ASP A 202 -14.26 -0.25 -18.30
N VAL A 203 -12.93 -0.09 -18.23
CA VAL A 203 -12.26 1.09 -18.79
C VAL A 203 -12.52 1.12 -20.31
N PRO A 204 -13.03 2.24 -20.87
CA PRO A 204 -13.30 2.36 -22.30
C PRO A 204 -12.03 2.19 -23.13
N GLU A 205 -12.16 1.65 -24.34
CA GLU A 205 -11.05 1.39 -25.28
C GLU A 205 -10.32 2.68 -25.71
N ASP A 206 -11.00 3.83 -25.67
CA ASP A 206 -10.42 5.14 -25.97
C ASP A 206 -9.64 5.75 -24.79
N VAL A 207 -9.60 5.07 -23.64
CA VAL A 207 -8.87 5.50 -22.43
C VAL A 207 -7.64 4.62 -22.23
N THR A 208 -6.46 5.23 -22.33
CA THR A 208 -5.20 4.56 -22.03
C THR A 208 -4.95 4.52 -20.52
N VAL A 209 -4.76 3.33 -19.94
CA VAL A 209 -4.42 3.17 -18.53
C VAL A 209 -2.93 3.43 -18.31
N LEU A 210 -2.62 4.32 -17.39
CA LEU A 210 -1.27 4.66 -16.92
C LEU A 210 -1.14 4.31 -15.44
N GLN A 211 -0.60 3.14 -15.13
CA GLN A 211 -0.37 2.71 -13.74
C GLN A 211 1.03 3.14 -13.29
N GLN A 212 1.08 3.82 -12.14
CA GLN A 212 2.35 4.20 -11.52
C GLN A 212 3.02 3.02 -10.80
N PRO A 213 4.37 2.97 -10.73
CA PRO A 213 5.30 3.88 -11.37
C PRO A 213 5.36 3.70 -12.89
N LEU A 214 5.42 4.80 -13.63
CA LEU A 214 5.54 4.75 -15.08
C LEU A 214 6.97 4.37 -15.46
N ASN A 215 7.15 3.16 -15.98
CA ASN A 215 8.43 2.68 -16.50
C ASN A 215 8.55 2.99 -18.01
N HIS A 216 9.76 3.24 -18.48
CA HIS A 216 10.06 3.49 -19.90
C HIS A 216 9.39 4.76 -20.45
N VAL A 217 9.39 5.85 -19.68
CA VAL A 217 8.89 7.15 -20.13
C VAL A 217 9.89 7.76 -21.12
N TYR A 218 9.42 8.07 -22.34
CA TYR A 218 10.20 8.75 -23.35
C TYR A 218 9.68 10.19 -23.54
N LEU A 219 10.49 11.17 -23.14
CA LEU A 219 10.14 12.57 -23.23
C LEU A 219 10.77 13.20 -24.51
N VAL A 220 9.90 13.63 -25.41
CA VAL A 220 10.29 14.35 -26.63
C VAL A 220 9.73 15.76 -26.54
N SER A 221 10.50 16.66 -25.94
CA SER A 221 10.12 18.07 -25.86
C SER A 221 11.37 18.94 -25.99
N VAL A 222 11.33 19.94 -26.89
CA VAL A 222 12.42 20.92 -27.07
C VAL A 222 12.64 21.69 -25.76
N SER A 223 11.58 22.04 -25.05
CA SER A 223 11.67 22.75 -23.75
C SER A 223 12.34 21.94 -22.67
N TYR A 224 12.07 20.62 -22.62
CA TYR A 224 12.68 19.72 -21.64
C TYR A 224 14.17 19.50 -21.90
N THR A 225 14.58 19.33 -23.17
CA THR A 225 16.00 19.19 -23.52
C THR A 225 16.80 20.43 -23.16
N HIS A 226 16.21 21.62 -23.26
CA HIS A 226 16.83 22.86 -22.82
C HIS A 226 17.00 22.95 -21.31
N LEU A 227 15.98 22.60 -20.52
CA LEU A 227 16.06 22.59 -19.05
C LEU A 227 17.15 21.62 -18.55
N ARG A 228 17.22 20.43 -19.12
CA ARG A 228 18.22 19.43 -18.72
C ARG A 228 19.64 19.83 -19.11
N ALA A 229 19.83 20.55 -20.21
CA ALA A 229 21.13 21.07 -20.60
C ALA A 229 21.66 22.11 -19.58
N HIS A 230 20.77 22.91 -19.00
CA HIS A 230 21.14 23.87 -17.94
C HIS A 230 21.45 23.23 -16.59
N GLU A 231 20.81 22.10 -16.25
CA GLU A 231 21.10 21.40 -14.99
C GLU A 231 22.46 20.67 -15.02
N THR A 232 22.88 20.16 -16.18
CA THR A 232 24.17 19.48 -16.32
C THR A 232 25.37 20.41 -16.27
N ASP A 233 25.20 21.69 -16.59
CA ASP A 233 26.30 22.68 -16.53
C ASP A 233 26.59 23.19 -15.10
N GLN A 234 25.76 22.88 -14.11
CA GLN A 234 25.98 23.27 -12.71
C GLN A 234 26.85 22.29 -11.90
N TYR A 235 27.27 21.16 -12.49
CA TYR A 235 28.04 20.12 -11.81
C TYR A 235 29.43 19.86 -12.44
N LEU A 236 29.97 20.79 -13.21
CA LEU A 236 31.35 20.76 -13.74
C LEU A 236 32.26 21.78 -13.05
#